data_8ae85b58338987ca12dd65c26f1e8359
#
_entry.id   8ae85b58338987ca12dd65c26f1e8359
#
_cell.length_a   1.000
_cell.length_b   1.000
_cell.length_c   1.000
_cell.angle_alpha   90.00
_cell.angle_beta   90.00
_cell.angle_gamma   90.00
#
_symmetry.space_group_name_H-M   'P 1'
#
loop_
_entity.id
_entity.type
_entity.pdbx_description
1 polymer ?
#
loop_
_entity_poly.entity_id
_entity_poly.type
_entity_poly.pdbx_seq_one_letter_code
_entity_poly.pdbx_strand_id
1 'polypeptide(L)'
;FISQNWDEFIADAERLIAIDSSLDKQHACDGAPFGPGPRRALDEMLGIAKRFGFMTFDGDGYAGYTDIAGQSGQQLGVIGHVDVVPAGIGWTFEPFQLTHKDGIFIVGELLMTKFLS
;
A
#
# COMPACT_ATOMS: atom_id res chain seq x y z
N PHE A 1 -8.57 -1.21 19.26
CA PHE A 1 -8.09 -2.06 18.14
C PHE A 1 -6.84 -1.47 17.48
N ILE A 2 -6.88 -0.23 16.99
CA ILE A 2 -5.74 0.39 16.27
C ILE A 2 -4.50 0.48 17.15
N SER A 3 -4.61 0.90 18.41
CA SER A 3 -3.47 1.03 19.33
C SER A 3 -2.82 -0.31 19.68
N GLN A 4 -3.57 -1.42 19.65
CA GLN A 4 -3.04 -2.77 19.92
C GLN A 4 -2.29 -3.37 18.73
N ASN A 5 -2.60 -2.91 17.50
CA ASN A 5 -1.99 -3.40 16.25
C ASN A 5 -1.14 -2.33 15.57
N TRP A 6 -0.75 -1.30 16.33
CA TRP A 6 -0.05 -0.16 15.76
C TRP A 6 1.31 -0.51 15.16
N ASP A 7 2.09 -1.32 15.85
CA ASP A 7 3.43 -1.71 15.38
C ASP A 7 3.35 -2.58 14.11
N GLU A 8 2.34 -3.46 14.03
CA GLU A 8 2.10 -4.25 12.83
C GLU A 8 1.64 -3.38 11.66
N PHE A 9 0.75 -2.42 11.92
CA PHE A 9 0.33 -1.45 10.91
C PHE A 9 1.50 -0.63 10.35
N ILE A 10 2.41 -0.16 11.22
CA ILE A 10 3.61 0.58 10.78
C ILE A 10 4.53 -0.32 9.97
N ALA A 11 4.76 -1.56 10.40
CA ALA A 11 5.59 -2.50 9.64
C ALA A 11 5.01 -2.83 8.26
N ASP A 12 3.69 -2.93 8.14
CA ASP A 12 3.01 -3.12 6.86
C ASP A 12 3.13 -1.87 5.97
N ALA A 13 2.96 -0.69 6.54
CA ALA A 13 3.14 0.59 5.84
C ALA A 13 4.59 0.76 5.34
N GLU A 14 5.58 0.45 6.16
CA GLU A 14 7.00 0.49 5.77
C GLU A 14 7.30 -0.39 4.56
N ARG A 15 6.77 -1.62 4.54
CA ARG A 15 6.95 -2.54 3.41
C ARG A 15 6.33 -2.03 2.12
N LEU A 16 5.12 -1.46 2.19
CA LEU A 16 4.46 -0.87 1.02
C LEU A 16 5.20 0.37 0.52
N ILE A 17 5.58 1.28 1.42
CA ILE A 17 6.27 2.53 1.08
C ILE A 17 7.65 2.27 0.47
N ALA A 18 8.33 1.20 0.89
CA ALA A 18 9.64 0.82 0.36
C ALA A 18 9.62 0.36 -1.10
N ILE A 19 8.44 0.17 -1.68
CA ILE A 19 8.28 -0.25 -3.07
C ILE A 19 8.13 0.98 -3.95
N ASP A 20 9.07 1.20 -4.87
CA ASP A 20 8.85 2.12 -5.98
C ASP A 20 7.81 1.49 -6.92
N SER A 21 6.56 1.91 -6.74
CA SER A 21 5.41 1.43 -7.52
C SER A 21 5.01 2.41 -8.64
N SER A 22 5.95 3.19 -9.12
CA SER A 22 5.73 4.05 -10.28
C SER A 22 5.57 3.24 -11.57
N LEU A 23 4.82 3.80 -12.52
CA LEU A 23 4.56 3.16 -13.81
C LEU A 23 5.86 2.92 -14.59
N ASP A 24 6.13 1.67 -14.96
CA ASP A 24 7.25 1.25 -15.79
C ASP A 24 6.75 0.50 -17.04
N LYS A 25 6.43 1.26 -18.08
CA LYS A 25 5.95 0.71 -19.35
C LYS A 25 6.98 -0.14 -20.08
N GLN A 26 8.27 0.10 -19.85
CA GLN A 26 9.34 -0.62 -20.55
C GLN A 26 9.46 -2.07 -20.09
N HIS A 27 9.12 -2.34 -18.83
CA HIS A 27 9.19 -3.67 -18.23
C HIS A 27 7.79 -4.25 -17.95
N ALA A 28 6.75 -3.69 -18.56
CA ALA A 28 5.40 -4.24 -18.50
C ALA A 28 5.33 -5.59 -19.22
N CYS A 29 4.63 -6.54 -18.63
CA CYS A 29 4.42 -7.88 -19.17
C CYS A 29 3.10 -8.48 -18.66
N ASP A 30 2.76 -9.68 -19.14
CA ASP A 30 1.59 -10.41 -18.64
C ASP A 30 1.69 -10.62 -17.13
N GLY A 31 0.62 -10.30 -16.41
CA GLY A 31 0.56 -10.32 -14.95
C GLY A 31 1.23 -9.10 -14.25
N ALA A 32 1.93 -8.25 -15.00
CA ALA A 32 2.52 -7.00 -14.52
C ALA A 32 2.32 -5.86 -15.53
N PRO A 33 1.07 -5.49 -15.87
CA PRO A 33 0.76 -4.57 -16.97
C PRO A 33 1.29 -3.14 -16.76
N PHE A 34 1.59 -2.77 -15.52
CA PHE A 34 2.13 -1.45 -15.17
C PHE A 34 3.61 -1.51 -14.79
N GLY A 35 4.27 -2.68 -14.98
CA GLY A 35 5.65 -2.92 -14.62
C GLY A 35 5.85 -3.63 -13.28
N PRO A 36 7.09 -3.97 -12.95
CA PRO A 36 7.40 -4.81 -11.78
C PRO A 36 7.16 -4.10 -10.42
N GLY A 37 7.29 -2.79 -10.37
CA GLY A 37 7.05 -2.00 -9.15
C GLY A 37 5.58 -2.06 -8.69
N PRO A 38 4.61 -1.63 -9.52
CA PRO A 38 3.19 -1.73 -9.22
C PRO A 38 2.75 -3.18 -8.94
N ARG A 39 3.31 -4.17 -9.67
CA ARG A 39 3.05 -5.59 -9.41
C ARG A 39 3.44 -5.98 -7.98
N ARG A 40 4.64 -5.63 -7.53
CA ARG A 40 5.11 -5.92 -6.15
C ARG A 40 4.26 -5.23 -5.09
N ALA A 41 3.84 -3.98 -5.34
CA ALA A 41 2.96 -3.26 -4.40
C ALA A 41 1.59 -3.93 -4.28
N LEU A 42 1.02 -4.40 -5.39
CA LEU A 42 -0.22 -5.16 -5.39
C LEU A 42 -0.06 -6.49 -4.63
N ASP A 43 1.03 -7.22 -4.87
CA ASP A 43 1.32 -8.49 -4.17
C ASP A 43 1.46 -8.28 -2.66
N GLU A 44 2.17 -7.23 -2.23
CA GLU A 44 2.32 -6.91 -0.81
C GLU A 44 0.97 -6.59 -0.18
N MET A 45 0.13 -5.76 -0.84
CA MET A 45 -1.19 -5.40 -0.31
C MET A 45 -2.12 -6.61 -0.20
N LEU A 46 -2.14 -7.48 -1.21
CA LEU A 46 -2.91 -8.73 -1.16
C LEU A 46 -2.34 -9.69 -0.10
N GLY A 47 -1.02 -9.70 0.10
CA GLY A 47 -0.35 -10.44 1.17
C GLY A 47 -0.77 -9.97 2.56
N ILE A 48 -0.85 -8.66 2.78
CA ILE A 48 -1.37 -8.06 4.02
C ILE A 48 -2.81 -8.54 4.26
N ALA A 49 -3.68 -8.42 3.27
CA ALA A 49 -5.08 -8.86 3.39
C ALA A 49 -5.20 -10.36 3.73
N LYS A 50 -4.37 -11.21 3.13
CA LYS A 50 -4.31 -12.66 3.46
C LYS A 50 -3.91 -12.92 4.92
N ARG A 51 -2.94 -12.18 5.45
CA ARG A 51 -2.52 -12.33 6.86
C ARG A 51 -3.66 -12.00 7.82
N PHE A 52 -4.52 -11.05 7.45
CA PHE A 52 -5.74 -10.74 8.20
C PHE A 52 -6.90 -11.72 7.96
N GLY A 53 -6.68 -12.79 7.20
CA GLY A 53 -7.66 -13.85 6.96
C GLY A 53 -8.70 -13.52 5.88
N PHE A 54 -8.47 -12.48 5.07
CA PHE A 54 -9.39 -12.13 3.99
C PHE A 54 -9.13 -12.98 2.74
N MET A 55 -10.19 -13.30 2.02
CA MET A 55 -10.09 -13.85 0.68
C MET A 55 -9.61 -12.75 -0.27
N THR A 56 -8.62 -13.07 -1.10
CA THR A 56 -8.00 -12.11 -2.01
C THR A 56 -8.08 -12.61 -3.45
N PHE A 57 -8.26 -11.68 -4.36
CA PHE A 57 -8.34 -11.93 -5.79
C PHE A 57 -7.40 -10.98 -6.53
N ASP A 58 -6.67 -11.54 -7.46
CA ASP A 58 -5.79 -10.82 -8.37
C ASP A 58 -6.39 -10.83 -9.77
N GLY A 59 -6.65 -9.66 -10.33
CA GLY A 59 -7.15 -9.47 -11.67
C GLY A 59 -6.00 -9.25 -12.66
N ASP A 60 -5.15 -10.26 -12.84
CA ASP A 60 -4.03 -10.27 -13.80
C ASP A 60 -3.06 -9.08 -13.64
N GLY A 61 -2.88 -8.63 -12.39
CA GLY A 61 -2.00 -7.51 -12.07
C GLY A 61 -2.57 -6.12 -12.38
N TYR A 62 -3.77 -6.02 -12.92
CA TYR A 62 -4.44 -4.72 -13.14
C TYR A 62 -5.04 -4.17 -11.85
N ALA A 63 -5.64 -5.04 -11.05
CA ALA A 63 -6.26 -4.68 -9.78
C ALA A 63 -6.32 -5.92 -8.88
N GLY A 64 -6.41 -5.67 -7.59
CA GLY A 64 -6.72 -6.71 -6.61
C GLY A 64 -7.92 -6.29 -5.78
N TYR A 65 -8.65 -7.26 -5.25
CA TYR A 65 -9.70 -6.98 -4.30
C TYR A 65 -9.76 -8.05 -3.22
N THR A 66 -10.37 -7.68 -2.12
CA THR A 66 -10.69 -8.59 -1.03
C THR A 66 -12.15 -8.43 -0.66
N ASP A 67 -12.77 -9.52 -0.27
CA ASP A 67 -14.18 -9.54 0.12
C ASP A 67 -14.31 -10.02 1.57
N ILE A 68 -15.21 -9.36 2.29
CA ILE A 68 -15.54 -9.68 3.68
C ILE A 68 -17.02 -9.95 3.74
N ALA A 69 -17.39 -11.21 3.99
CA ALA A 69 -18.79 -11.61 4.06
C ALA A 69 -19.50 -10.91 5.23
N GLY A 70 -20.58 -10.21 4.91
CA GLY A 70 -21.49 -9.60 5.87
C GLY A 70 -22.74 -10.45 6.12
N GLN A 71 -23.61 -9.97 7.00
CA GLN A 71 -24.88 -10.63 7.34
C GLN A 71 -26.10 -10.03 6.59
N SER A 72 -25.90 -8.94 5.87
CA SER A 72 -26.94 -8.26 5.11
C SER A 72 -26.71 -8.38 3.61
N GLY A 73 -27.74 -8.12 2.80
CA GLY A 73 -27.62 -8.03 1.36
C GLY A 73 -27.02 -6.72 0.85
N GLN A 74 -26.56 -5.85 1.75
CA GLN A 74 -25.92 -4.58 1.40
C GLN A 74 -24.40 -4.74 1.36
N GLN A 75 -23.75 -4.12 0.38
CA GLN A 75 -22.31 -4.13 0.22
C GLN A 75 -21.76 -2.72 0.31
N LEU A 76 -20.67 -2.55 1.06
CA LEU A 76 -19.85 -1.34 1.07
C LEU A 76 -18.58 -1.60 0.26
N GLY A 77 -18.35 -0.82 -0.79
CA GLY A 77 -17.11 -0.84 -1.56
C GLY A 77 -16.15 0.26 -1.11
N VAL A 78 -14.88 -0.10 -0.89
CA VAL A 78 -13.79 0.85 -0.65
C VAL A 78 -12.77 0.68 -1.77
N ILE A 79 -12.40 1.78 -2.43
CA ILE A 79 -11.45 1.78 -3.54
C ILE A 79 -10.25 2.64 -3.14
N GLY A 80 -9.06 2.12 -3.36
CA GLY A 80 -7.79 2.81 -3.17
C GLY A 80 -6.81 2.46 -4.27
N HIS A 81 -5.60 2.99 -4.20
CA HIS A 81 -4.51 2.65 -5.12
C HIS A 81 -3.21 2.43 -4.36
N VAL A 82 -2.31 1.64 -4.96
CA VAL A 82 -0.99 1.31 -4.42
C VAL A 82 0.15 1.77 -5.34
N ASP A 83 -0.18 2.34 -6.48
CA ASP A 83 0.78 2.98 -7.36
C ASP A 83 1.10 4.40 -6.91
N VAL A 84 2.28 4.87 -7.26
CA VAL A 84 2.76 6.22 -7.00
C VAL A 84 3.29 6.88 -8.27
N VAL A 85 3.38 8.20 -8.25
CA VAL A 85 4.11 8.95 -9.28
C VAL A 85 5.62 8.79 -9.06
N PRO A 86 6.46 8.91 -10.11
CA PRO A 86 7.91 8.93 -9.94
C PRO A 86 8.34 9.99 -8.92
N ALA A 87 9.21 9.63 -8.00
CA ALA A 87 9.61 10.51 -6.90
C ALA A 87 10.31 11.80 -7.36
N GLY A 88 10.99 11.79 -8.51
CA GLY A 88 11.75 12.95 -8.96
C GLY A 88 12.99 13.22 -8.09
N ILE A 89 13.33 14.50 -7.94
CA ILE A 89 14.51 14.97 -7.20
C ILE A 89 14.13 16.07 -6.22
N GLY A 90 15.00 16.32 -5.23
CA GLY A 90 14.83 17.45 -4.30
C GLY A 90 14.15 17.11 -2.99
N TRP A 91 14.01 15.84 -2.66
CA TRP A 91 13.41 15.38 -1.41
C TRP A 91 14.30 15.66 -0.20
N THR A 92 13.68 16.08 0.89
CA THR A 92 14.37 16.24 2.20
C THR A 92 14.59 14.90 2.89
N PHE A 93 13.65 13.97 2.71
CA PHE A 93 13.70 12.59 3.22
C PHE A 93 13.63 11.62 2.05
N GLU A 94 14.13 10.41 2.25
CA GLU A 94 14.07 9.36 1.23
C GLU A 94 12.63 9.07 0.82
N PRO A 95 12.26 9.18 -0.46
CA PRO A 95 10.86 9.11 -0.91
C PRO A 95 10.20 7.76 -0.67
N PHE A 96 10.96 6.67 -0.69
CA PHE A 96 10.49 5.30 -0.46
C PHE A 96 10.87 4.77 0.92
N GLN A 97 10.88 5.65 1.92
CA GLN A 97 11.15 5.29 3.30
C GLN A 97 10.15 5.97 4.23
N LEU A 98 9.57 5.18 5.15
CA LEU A 98 8.80 5.74 6.25
C LEU A 98 9.77 6.28 7.32
N THR A 99 9.85 7.58 7.47
CA THR A 99 10.71 8.24 8.45
C THR A 99 9.88 8.62 9.67
N HIS A 100 10.33 8.20 10.86
CA HIS A 100 9.71 8.60 12.13
C HIS A 100 10.55 9.67 12.80
N LYS A 101 10.00 10.88 12.97
CA LYS A 101 10.67 12.01 13.60
C LYS A 101 9.69 12.82 14.46
N ASP A 102 10.05 13.08 15.70
CA ASP A 102 9.26 13.92 16.64
C ASP A 102 7.79 13.49 16.80
N GLY A 103 7.53 12.17 16.79
CA GLY A 103 6.17 11.61 16.89
C GLY A 103 5.36 11.70 15.60
N ILE A 104 5.97 12.08 14.49
CA ILE A 104 5.35 12.21 13.17
C ILE A 104 5.95 11.18 12.22
N PHE A 105 5.12 10.56 11.38
CA PHE A 105 5.55 9.74 10.26
C PHE A 105 5.58 10.58 9.00
N ILE A 106 6.70 10.52 8.29
CA ILE A 106 6.98 11.27 7.07
C ILE A 106 7.23 10.27 5.94
N VAL A 107 6.52 10.43 4.84
CA VAL A 107 6.74 9.69 3.59
C VAL A 107 7.11 10.71 2.52
N GLY A 108 8.37 10.74 2.10
CA GLY A 108 8.83 11.80 1.21
C GLY A 108 8.57 13.19 1.81
N GLU A 109 7.60 13.93 1.27
CA GLU A 109 7.12 15.21 1.80
C GLU A 109 5.73 15.13 2.45
N LEU A 110 5.09 13.97 2.42
CA LEU A 110 3.76 13.78 3.00
C LEU A 110 3.88 13.58 4.52
N LEU A 111 3.33 14.51 5.28
CA LEU A 111 3.21 14.40 6.73
C LEU A 111 1.99 13.54 7.09
N MET A 112 2.23 12.36 7.66
CA MET A 112 1.19 11.60 8.34
C MET A 112 1.24 11.93 9.82
N THR A 113 0.35 12.80 10.29
CA THR A 113 0.23 13.08 11.72
C THR A 113 -0.50 11.94 12.44
N LYS A 114 0.12 11.42 13.49
CA LYS A 114 -0.52 10.49 14.41
C LYS A 114 -1.59 11.25 15.19
N PHE A 115 -2.85 11.13 14.79
CA PHE A 115 -3.96 11.51 15.66
C PHE A 115 -4.09 10.46 16.75
N LEU A 116 -3.43 10.70 17.89
CA LEU A 116 -3.72 10.04 19.15
C LEU A 116 -4.44 11.06 20.04
N SER A 117 -5.68 10.89 20.19
CA SER A 117 -6.42 11.37 21.36
C SER A 117 -6.85 10.18 22.20
#